data_a059c69ba880f0a97e5b256c3e2c4ef5
#
_entry.id   a059c69ba880f0a97e5b256c3e2c4ef5
#
_cell.length_a   1.000
_cell.length_b   1.000
_cell.length_c   1.000
_cell.angle_alpha   90.00
_cell.angle_beta   90.00
_cell.angle_gamma   90.00
#
_symmetry.space_group_name_H-M   'P 1'
#
loop_
_entity.id
_entity.type
_entity.pdbx_description
1 polymer ?
#
loop_
_entity_poly.entity_id
_entity_poly.type
_entity_poly.pdbx_seq_one_letter_code
_entity_poly.pdbx_strand_id
1 'polypeptide(L)'
;MSEENKVNEENKGEVVELEEEIKAENDGIQISSDVVAVIAGVAVSEVQGVAGMAGGFAGGISEVFSGKKNLAKGIKADINEGKVKLDVNIIVEYGSRIPDVAFEIQNRVKKAVENMTGLVVEEVNVHVQGVNTDTATKEEAEKEESED
;
A
#
# COMPACT_ATOMS: atom_id res chain seq x y z
N MET A 1 -23.12 -38.24 -0.56
CA MET A 1 -23.15 -37.28 0.58
C MET A 1 -21.94 -37.36 1.49
N SER A 2 -21.29 -38.52 1.63
CA SER A 2 -20.07 -38.67 2.47
C SER A 2 -18.77 -38.20 1.80
N GLU A 3 -18.73 -38.04 0.49
CA GLU A 3 -17.53 -37.58 -0.23
C GLU A 3 -17.34 -36.06 -0.17
N GLU A 4 -18.40 -35.27 -0.13
CA GLU A 4 -18.32 -33.80 0.01
C GLU A 4 -17.80 -33.37 1.40
N ASN A 5 -18.10 -34.14 2.44
CA ASN A 5 -17.62 -33.87 3.79
C ASN A 5 -16.14 -34.19 3.97
N LYS A 6 -15.58 -35.17 3.24
CA LYS A 6 -14.16 -35.54 3.33
C LYS A 6 -13.27 -34.47 2.67
N VAL A 7 -13.71 -33.88 1.54
CA VAL A 7 -12.96 -32.81 0.86
C VAL A 7 -12.86 -31.55 1.72
N ASN A 8 -13.91 -31.23 2.46
CA ASN A 8 -13.93 -30.08 3.35
C ASN A 8 -13.04 -30.25 4.59
N GLU A 9 -12.90 -31.46 5.11
CA GLU A 9 -12.04 -31.74 6.25
C GLU A 9 -10.56 -31.72 5.86
N GLU A 10 -10.20 -32.22 4.69
CA GLU A 10 -8.83 -32.17 4.16
C GLU A 10 -8.37 -30.74 3.88
N ASN A 11 -9.23 -29.90 3.30
CA ASN A 11 -8.93 -28.48 3.05
C ASN A 11 -8.79 -27.68 4.34
N LYS A 12 -9.58 -27.96 5.35
CA LYS A 12 -9.43 -27.33 6.67
C LYS A 12 -8.13 -27.71 7.37
N GLY A 13 -7.69 -28.96 7.20
CA GLY A 13 -6.41 -29.44 7.74
C GLY A 13 -5.22 -28.75 7.10
N GLU A 14 -5.22 -28.58 5.77
CA GLU A 14 -4.16 -27.87 5.04
C GLU A 14 -4.08 -26.40 5.41
N VAL A 15 -5.21 -25.70 5.52
CA VAL A 15 -5.26 -24.29 5.92
C VAL A 15 -4.77 -24.11 7.36
N VAL A 16 -5.14 -25.00 8.27
CA VAL A 16 -4.68 -24.94 9.67
C VAL A 16 -3.17 -25.22 9.76
N GLU A 17 -2.64 -26.16 9.00
CA GLU A 17 -1.20 -26.44 8.94
C GLU A 17 -0.41 -25.24 8.39
N LEU A 18 -0.92 -24.58 7.35
CA LEU A 18 -0.30 -23.37 6.80
C LEU A 18 -0.34 -22.21 7.78
N GLU A 19 -1.42 -22.02 8.49
CA GLU A 19 -1.54 -21.00 9.54
C GLU A 19 -0.60 -21.27 10.71
N GLU A 20 -0.43 -22.51 11.11
CA GLU A 20 0.51 -22.92 12.16
C GLU A 20 1.97 -22.74 11.71
N GLU A 21 2.31 -23.06 10.46
CA GLU A 21 3.64 -22.81 9.89
C GLU A 21 3.98 -21.32 9.85
N ILE A 22 3.05 -20.49 9.39
CA ILE A 22 3.22 -19.03 9.36
C ILE A 22 3.40 -18.49 10.77
N LYS A 23 2.65 -19.00 11.71
CA LYS A 23 2.73 -18.62 13.12
C LYS A 23 4.04 -19.07 13.77
N ALA A 24 4.52 -20.25 13.42
CA ALA A 24 5.79 -20.79 13.93
C ALA A 24 7.00 -20.01 13.37
N GLU A 25 6.98 -19.64 12.08
CA GLU A 25 8.04 -18.83 11.47
C GLU A 25 8.14 -17.42 12.08
N ASN A 26 7.01 -16.88 12.52
CA ASN A 26 6.94 -15.55 13.12
C ASN A 26 7.01 -15.56 14.66
N ASP A 27 7.19 -16.73 15.27
CA ASP A 27 7.27 -16.84 16.73
C ASP A 27 8.57 -16.18 17.23
N GLY A 28 8.41 -15.20 18.11
CA GLY A 28 9.52 -14.42 18.62
C GLY A 28 9.88 -13.19 17.77
N ILE A 29 9.25 -13.00 16.62
CA ILE A 29 9.44 -11.82 15.77
C ILE A 29 8.13 -11.03 15.75
N GLN A 30 8.20 -9.78 16.20
CA GLN A 30 7.07 -8.89 16.17
C GLN A 30 7.34 -7.75 15.19
N ILE A 31 6.46 -7.63 14.21
CA ILE A 31 6.54 -6.56 13.21
C ILE A 31 5.41 -5.58 13.50
N SER A 32 5.77 -4.33 13.76
CA SER A 32 4.77 -3.30 14.04
C SER A 32 4.02 -2.87 12.79
N SER A 33 2.82 -2.35 12.97
CA SER A 33 2.02 -1.80 11.88
C SER A 33 2.72 -0.62 11.20
N ASP A 34 3.53 0.14 11.94
CA ASP A 34 4.33 1.23 11.38
C ASP A 34 5.36 0.75 10.38
N VAL A 35 6.02 -0.38 10.67
CA VAL A 35 6.98 -1.01 9.74
C VAL A 35 6.29 -1.42 8.45
N VAL A 36 5.15 -2.06 8.55
CA VAL A 36 4.36 -2.47 7.38
C VAL A 36 3.93 -1.24 6.56
N ALA A 37 3.49 -0.18 7.24
CA ALA A 37 3.09 1.07 6.58
C ALA A 37 4.27 1.72 5.84
N VAL A 38 5.47 1.72 6.40
CA VAL A 38 6.68 2.24 5.74
C VAL A 38 7.02 1.43 4.50
N ILE A 39 7.00 0.11 4.59
CA ILE A 39 7.25 -0.78 3.45
C ILE A 39 6.24 -0.50 2.32
N ALA A 40 4.97 -0.41 2.68
CA ALA A 40 3.90 -0.08 1.73
C ALA A 40 4.12 1.31 1.11
N GLY A 41 4.51 2.29 1.91
CA GLY A 41 4.78 3.65 1.45
C GLY A 41 5.90 3.73 0.43
N VAL A 42 6.98 3.00 0.64
CA VAL A 42 8.08 2.90 -0.33
C VAL A 42 7.59 2.27 -1.63
N ALA A 43 6.84 1.18 -1.54
CA ALA A 43 6.29 0.51 -2.72
C ALA A 43 5.36 1.42 -3.52
N VAL A 44 4.50 2.18 -2.84
CA VAL A 44 3.59 3.14 -3.47
C VAL A 44 4.37 4.26 -4.17
N SER A 45 5.43 4.77 -3.54
CA SER A 45 6.23 5.85 -4.10
C SER A 45 6.94 5.48 -5.40
N GLU A 46 7.16 4.20 -5.63
CA GLU A 46 7.79 3.68 -6.86
C GLU A 46 6.80 3.51 -8.02
N VAL A 47 5.49 3.59 -7.75
CA VAL A 47 4.46 3.44 -8.78
C VAL A 47 4.38 4.72 -9.62
N GLN A 48 4.48 4.57 -10.93
CA GLN A 48 4.33 5.67 -11.86
C GLN A 48 2.88 6.15 -11.88
N GLY A 49 2.68 7.47 -11.79
CA GLY A 49 1.37 8.09 -11.72
C GLY A 49 0.94 8.50 -10.31
N VAL A 50 1.69 8.12 -9.29
CA VAL A 50 1.48 8.58 -7.92
C VAL A 50 2.23 9.89 -7.72
N ALA A 51 1.48 10.96 -7.42
CA ALA A 51 2.08 12.27 -7.12
C ALA A 51 2.56 12.35 -5.67
N GLY A 52 1.89 11.65 -4.76
CA GLY A 52 2.24 11.65 -3.36
C GLY A 52 1.19 10.95 -2.52
N MET A 53 1.39 11.00 -1.21
CA MET A 53 0.45 10.45 -0.24
C MET A 53 -0.50 11.55 0.24
N ALA A 54 -1.78 11.20 0.39
CA ALA A 54 -2.77 12.11 0.94
C ALA A 54 -2.49 12.38 2.42
N GLY A 55 -2.81 13.58 2.88
CA GLY A 55 -2.50 14.01 4.24
C GLY A 55 -1.18 14.76 4.36
N GLY A 56 -0.48 14.99 3.23
CA GLY A 56 0.80 15.69 3.18
C GLY A 56 0.75 17.13 3.67
N PHE A 57 -0.37 17.80 3.56
CA PHE A 57 -0.53 19.20 3.98
C PHE A 57 -0.49 19.40 5.50
N ALA A 58 -1.04 18.45 6.25
CA ALA A 58 -1.05 18.54 7.72
C ALA A 58 0.30 18.20 8.36
N GLY A 59 1.21 17.61 7.58
CA GLY A 59 2.48 17.15 8.08
C GLY A 59 3.72 17.86 7.53
N GLY A 60 3.54 18.88 6.66
CA GLY A 60 4.67 19.59 6.06
C GLY A 60 5.62 20.21 7.06
N ILE A 61 5.11 20.67 8.18
CA ILE A 61 5.91 21.25 9.28
C ILE A 61 6.66 20.15 10.06
N SER A 62 6.03 19.01 10.27
CA SER A 62 6.66 17.90 10.99
C SER A 62 7.72 17.18 10.15
N GLU A 63 7.61 17.17 8.85
CA GLU A 63 8.63 16.62 7.94
C GLU A 63 9.92 17.46 7.99
N VAL A 64 9.80 18.77 8.05
CA VAL A 64 10.94 19.68 8.18
C VAL A 64 11.65 19.46 9.52
N PHE A 65 10.92 19.19 10.59
CA PHE A 65 11.50 18.93 11.91
C PHE A 65 12.16 17.56 12.05
N SER A 66 11.60 16.54 11.44
CA SER A 66 12.16 15.18 11.56
C SER A 66 13.30 14.89 10.58
N GLY A 67 13.49 15.72 9.55
CA GLY A 67 14.52 15.54 8.54
C GLY A 67 14.38 14.26 7.72
N LYS A 68 13.29 13.54 7.88
CA LYS A 68 12.98 12.32 7.16
C LYS A 68 11.57 12.40 6.57
N LYS A 69 11.42 11.99 5.32
CA LYS A 69 10.11 11.81 4.72
C LYS A 69 9.34 10.74 5.50
N ASN A 70 8.15 11.06 5.95
CA ASN A 70 7.30 10.08 6.60
C ASN A 70 6.61 9.23 5.53
N LEU A 71 7.25 8.11 5.17
CA LEU A 71 6.76 7.19 4.14
C LEU A 71 5.50 6.43 4.58
N ALA A 72 5.24 6.36 5.87
CA ALA A 72 4.05 5.75 6.41
C ALA A 72 2.80 6.65 6.36
N LYS A 73 2.98 7.91 6.02
CA LYS A 73 1.91 8.90 5.98
C LYS A 73 0.88 8.57 4.90
N GLY A 74 -0.39 8.65 5.27
CA GLY A 74 -1.49 8.28 4.38
C GLY A 74 -1.73 6.79 4.29
N ILE A 75 -0.98 5.97 5.02
CA ILE A 75 -1.13 4.53 5.04
C ILE A 75 -1.53 4.06 6.43
N LYS A 76 -2.57 3.26 6.47
CA LYS A 76 -3.01 2.60 7.69
C LYS A 76 -2.85 1.09 7.50
N ALA A 77 -2.09 0.46 8.38
CA ALA A 77 -1.90 -0.98 8.38
C ALA A 77 -2.57 -1.58 9.62
N ASP A 78 -3.32 -2.64 9.40
CA ASP A 78 -3.94 -3.42 10.47
C ASP A 78 -3.44 -4.86 10.37
N ILE A 79 -2.75 -5.31 11.41
CA ILE A 79 -2.16 -6.66 11.46
C ILE A 79 -2.97 -7.49 12.46
N ASN A 80 -3.49 -8.60 12.00
CA ASN A 80 -4.26 -9.52 12.83
C ASN A 80 -3.96 -10.96 12.43
N GLU A 81 -3.44 -11.73 13.36
CA GLU A 81 -3.14 -13.16 13.18
C GLU A 81 -2.30 -13.49 11.93
N GLY A 82 -1.26 -12.71 11.68
CA GLY A 82 -0.39 -12.90 10.53
C GLY A 82 -0.96 -12.39 9.20
N LYS A 83 -2.11 -11.73 9.24
CA LYS A 83 -2.78 -11.16 8.07
C LYS A 83 -2.80 -9.64 8.16
N VAL A 84 -2.59 -8.99 7.04
CA VAL A 84 -2.48 -7.54 6.94
C VAL A 84 -3.58 -6.98 6.06
N LYS A 85 -4.24 -5.94 6.54
CA LYS A 85 -5.14 -5.10 5.75
C LYS A 85 -4.54 -3.71 5.67
N LEU A 86 -4.46 -3.18 4.49
CA LEU A 86 -3.85 -1.88 4.22
C LEU A 86 -4.85 -0.93 3.59
N ASP A 87 -4.88 0.28 4.11
CA ASP A 87 -5.59 1.41 3.50
C ASP A 87 -4.54 2.42 3.04
N VAL A 88 -4.52 2.70 1.75
CA VAL A 88 -3.56 3.59 1.12
C VAL A 88 -4.30 4.80 0.56
N ASN A 89 -3.99 5.98 1.05
CA ASN A 89 -4.57 7.23 0.57
C ASN A 89 -3.53 7.95 -0.27
N ILE A 90 -3.85 8.19 -1.54
CA ILE A 90 -2.91 8.72 -2.52
C ILE A 90 -3.46 9.94 -3.25
N ILE A 91 -2.51 10.69 -3.83
CA ILE A 91 -2.76 11.72 -4.81
C ILE A 91 -2.13 11.23 -6.12
N VAL A 92 -2.89 11.27 -7.21
CA VAL A 92 -2.41 10.85 -8.53
C VAL A 92 -2.01 12.05 -9.39
N GLU A 93 -1.13 11.81 -10.36
CA GLU A 93 -0.78 12.81 -11.36
C GLU A 93 -1.93 12.98 -12.37
N TYR A 94 -2.19 14.21 -12.75
CA TYR A 94 -3.17 14.51 -13.81
C TYR A 94 -2.76 13.83 -15.10
N GLY A 95 -3.72 13.19 -15.76
CA GLY A 95 -3.47 12.44 -16.99
C GLY A 95 -3.17 10.96 -16.78
N SER A 96 -2.90 10.56 -15.55
CA SER A 96 -2.71 9.14 -15.22
C SER A 96 -4.03 8.39 -15.22
N ARG A 97 -3.98 7.15 -15.63
CA ARG A 97 -5.17 6.28 -15.56
C ARG A 97 -5.31 5.69 -14.17
N ILE A 98 -6.31 6.15 -13.43
CA ILE A 98 -6.51 5.81 -12.02
C ILE A 98 -6.63 4.29 -11.78
N PRO A 99 -7.45 3.52 -12.55
CA PRO A 99 -7.53 2.08 -12.31
C PRO A 99 -6.19 1.35 -12.46
N ASP A 100 -5.37 1.75 -13.43
CA ASP A 100 -4.07 1.13 -13.66
C ASP A 100 -3.09 1.45 -12.52
N VAL A 101 -3.09 2.71 -12.08
CA VAL A 101 -2.26 3.15 -10.94
C VAL A 101 -2.66 2.38 -9.67
N ALA A 102 -3.95 2.30 -9.38
CA ALA A 102 -4.45 1.60 -8.21
C ALA A 102 -4.11 0.10 -8.24
N PHE A 103 -4.26 -0.53 -9.39
CA PHE A 103 -3.93 -1.94 -9.58
C PHE A 103 -2.44 -2.21 -9.36
N GLU A 104 -1.59 -1.35 -9.91
CA GLU A 104 -0.14 -1.45 -9.73
C GLU A 104 0.26 -1.28 -8.26
N ILE A 105 -0.38 -0.35 -7.56
CA ILE A 105 -0.17 -0.15 -6.12
C ILE A 105 -0.51 -1.43 -5.35
N GLN A 106 -1.67 -2.02 -5.62
CA GLN A 106 -2.08 -3.26 -4.95
C GLN A 106 -1.06 -4.38 -5.14
N ASN A 107 -0.58 -4.57 -6.36
CA ASN A 107 0.40 -5.62 -6.68
C ASN A 107 1.75 -5.37 -6.01
N ARG A 108 2.28 -4.15 -6.09
CA ARG A 108 3.60 -3.81 -5.54
C ARG A 108 3.61 -3.82 -4.02
N VAL A 109 2.57 -3.28 -3.41
CA VAL A 109 2.43 -3.26 -1.94
C VAL A 109 2.34 -4.68 -1.40
N LYS A 110 1.50 -5.50 -2.01
CA LYS A 110 1.34 -6.90 -1.60
C LYS A 110 2.67 -7.65 -1.68
N LYS A 111 3.37 -7.57 -2.80
CA LYS A 111 4.66 -8.24 -2.99
C LYS A 111 5.71 -7.75 -2.00
N ALA A 112 5.83 -6.44 -1.83
CA ALA A 112 6.84 -5.86 -0.94
C ALA A 112 6.59 -6.26 0.52
N VAL A 113 5.37 -6.16 0.99
CA VAL A 113 5.02 -6.50 2.37
C VAL A 113 5.21 -8.00 2.62
N GLU A 114 4.69 -8.86 1.75
CA GLU A 114 4.80 -10.30 1.90
C GLU A 114 6.26 -10.78 1.85
N ASN A 115 7.07 -10.22 0.95
CA ASN A 115 8.48 -10.60 0.81
C ASN A 115 9.33 -10.17 2.00
N MET A 116 9.07 -9.00 2.55
CA MET A 116 9.88 -8.48 3.65
C MET A 116 9.44 -8.95 5.03
N THR A 117 8.15 -9.18 5.22
CA THR A 117 7.60 -9.50 6.55
C THR A 117 7.19 -10.95 6.71
N GLY A 118 6.91 -11.65 5.63
CA GLY A 118 6.33 -13.00 5.69
C GLY A 118 4.85 -13.01 6.07
N LEU A 119 4.24 -11.84 6.26
CA LEU A 119 2.82 -11.74 6.55
C LEU A 119 2.01 -11.89 5.26
N VAL A 120 0.76 -12.30 5.40
CA VAL A 120 -0.17 -12.42 4.28
C VAL A 120 -0.97 -11.12 4.15
N VAL A 121 -0.92 -10.51 2.99
CA VAL A 121 -1.71 -9.30 2.71
C VAL A 121 -3.08 -9.73 2.18
N GLU A 122 -4.12 -9.52 3.00
CA GLU A 122 -5.50 -9.85 2.63
C GLU A 122 -6.13 -8.82 1.72
N GLU A 123 -5.92 -7.54 2.05
CA GLU A 123 -6.56 -6.43 1.35
C GLU A 123 -5.59 -5.26 1.24
N VAL A 124 -5.59 -4.64 0.08
CA VAL A 124 -4.98 -3.33 -0.14
C VAL A 124 -6.07 -2.44 -0.74
N ASN A 125 -6.59 -1.53 0.07
CA ASN A 125 -7.61 -0.58 -0.35
C ASN A 125 -6.93 0.73 -0.76
N VAL A 126 -7.09 1.12 -2.01
CA VAL A 126 -6.51 2.35 -2.55
C VAL A 126 -7.59 3.42 -2.62
N HIS A 127 -7.36 4.52 -1.91
CA HIS A 127 -8.25 5.67 -1.89
C HIS A 127 -7.56 6.83 -2.60
N VAL A 128 -8.08 7.22 -3.76
CA VAL A 128 -7.57 8.36 -4.51
C VAL A 128 -8.25 9.62 -3.96
N GLN A 129 -7.48 10.43 -3.23
CA GLN A 129 -7.98 11.59 -2.50
C GLN A 129 -7.85 12.89 -3.28
N GLY A 130 -7.00 12.91 -4.28
CA GLY A 130 -6.79 14.12 -5.07
C GLY A 130 -5.98 13.87 -6.33
N VAL A 131 -5.92 14.90 -7.15
CA VAL A 131 -5.17 14.92 -8.40
C VAL A 131 -4.22 16.09 -8.39
N ASN A 132 -2.95 15.83 -8.68
CA ASN A 132 -1.95 16.90 -8.81
C ASN A 132 -2.04 17.51 -10.20
N THR A 133 -2.45 18.76 -10.28
CA THR A 133 -2.61 19.50 -11.53
C THR A 133 -1.47 20.51 -11.80
N ASP A 134 -0.48 20.56 -10.91
CA ASP A 134 0.62 21.55 -11.02
C ASP A 134 1.40 21.41 -12.32
N THR A 135 1.63 20.18 -12.78
CA THR A 135 2.31 19.89 -14.04
C THR A 135 1.49 20.38 -15.24
N ALA A 136 0.16 20.17 -15.22
CA ALA A 136 -0.75 20.62 -16.27
C ALA A 136 -0.80 22.14 -16.35
N THR A 137 -0.81 22.82 -15.21
CA THR A 137 -0.82 24.28 -15.12
C THR A 137 0.48 24.87 -15.68
N LYS A 138 1.62 24.24 -15.43
CA LYS A 138 2.91 24.67 -15.98
C LYS A 138 2.99 24.51 -17.48
N GLU A 139 2.49 23.43 -18.04
CA GLU A 139 2.45 23.21 -19.48
C GLU A 139 1.57 24.23 -20.21
N GLU A 140 0.44 24.59 -19.61
CA GLU A 140 -0.44 25.63 -20.15
C GLU A 140 0.22 27.01 -20.08
N ALA A 141 0.90 27.32 -18.97
CA ALA A 141 1.62 28.60 -18.83
C ALA A 141 2.80 28.69 -19.80
N GLU A 142 3.55 27.64 -20.03
CA GLU A 142 4.64 27.59 -21.01
C GLU A 142 4.12 27.73 -22.44
N LYS A 143 2.95 27.20 -22.77
CA LYS A 143 2.31 27.34 -24.06
C LYS A 143 1.82 28.78 -24.31
N GLU A 144 1.28 29.43 -23.31
CA GLU A 144 0.85 30.83 -23.39
C GLU A 144 2.04 31.77 -23.58
N GLU A 145 3.17 31.52 -22.89
CA GLU A 145 4.38 32.30 -23.08
C GLU A 145 5.04 32.09 -24.46
N SER A 146 4.90 30.91 -25.04
CA SER A 146 5.47 30.59 -26.35
C SER A 146 4.65 31.09 -27.55
N GLU A 147 3.41 31.51 -27.35
CA GLU A 147 2.55 32.08 -28.40
C GLU A 147 2.69 33.59 -28.55
N ASP A 148 3.39 34.25 -27.66
CA ASP A 148 3.73 35.68 -27.73
C ASP A 148 5.12 35.87 -28.40
#